data_69d530f6f5e486641988b4dc22d0f2b8
#
_entry.id   69d530f6f5e486641988b4dc22d0f2b8
#
_cell.length_a   1.000
_cell.length_b   1.000
_cell.length_c   1.000
_cell.angle_alpha   90.00
_cell.angle_beta   90.00
_cell.angle_gamma   90.00
#
_symmetry.space_group_name_H-M   'P 1'
#
loop_
_entity.id
_entity.type
_entity.pdbx_description
1 polymer ?
#
loop_
_entity_poly.entity_id
_entity_poly.type
_entity_poly.pdbx_seq_one_letter_code
_entity_poly.pdbx_strand_id
1 'polypeptide(L)'
;MKTLIIYGTRYGATAGTSEKISEILHDEGFEVKVINAKDEKINNISEYDLIIVGSGLQIGKWTSEAENVLKKFQNELKQKKLAIFISSMKTMSEREGKNEDVEKTRQTALNDKIAKYNLTPISVGLFGGVLDFNKMNFLTRKTFGFIKPQLEKDGFEQTSPDVYELRDWQEITNWTRELAQKVK
;
A
#
# COMPACT_ATOMS: atom_id res chain seq x y z
N MET A 1 1.01 -21.58 -6.09
CA MET A 1 -0.13 -20.85 -5.49
C MET A 1 -0.47 -19.68 -6.38
N LYS A 2 -1.72 -19.53 -6.80
CA LYS A 2 -2.16 -18.40 -7.61
C LYS A 2 -2.46 -17.19 -6.72
N THR A 3 -1.83 -16.08 -7.02
CA THR A 3 -1.91 -14.84 -6.24
C THR A 3 -2.42 -13.69 -7.09
N LEU A 4 -3.31 -12.90 -6.56
CA LEU A 4 -3.78 -11.67 -7.18
C LEU A 4 -3.44 -10.48 -6.28
N ILE A 5 -2.66 -9.54 -6.81
CA ILE A 5 -2.42 -8.24 -6.18
C ILE A 5 -3.31 -7.21 -6.86
N ILE A 6 -4.20 -6.59 -6.08
CA ILE A 6 -5.10 -5.54 -6.55
C ILE A 6 -4.75 -4.26 -5.82
N TYR A 7 -4.46 -3.21 -6.56
CA TYR A 7 -4.11 -1.94 -5.92
C TYR A 7 -4.84 -0.73 -6.49
N GLY A 8 -4.94 0.29 -5.66
CA GLY A 8 -5.30 1.63 -6.07
C GLY A 8 -4.19 2.61 -5.69
N THR A 9 -3.83 3.49 -6.61
CA THR A 9 -2.77 4.48 -6.41
C THR A 9 -3.20 5.85 -6.90
N ARG A 10 -2.68 6.92 -6.27
CA ARG A 10 -2.89 8.31 -6.73
C ARG A 10 -1.70 8.84 -7.50
N TYR A 11 -0.49 8.58 -6.99
CA TYR A 11 0.76 9.15 -7.51
C TYR A 11 1.80 8.08 -7.90
N GLY A 12 1.42 6.79 -7.87
CA GLY A 12 2.27 5.69 -8.33
C GLY A 12 2.99 4.91 -7.23
N ALA A 13 3.05 5.40 -5.99
CA ALA A 13 3.78 4.71 -4.91
C ALA A 13 3.30 3.27 -4.69
N THR A 14 1.98 3.08 -4.58
CA THR A 14 1.38 1.74 -4.37
C THR A 14 1.62 0.81 -5.55
N ALA A 15 1.69 1.35 -6.78
CA ALA A 15 2.04 0.55 -7.97
C ALA A 15 3.43 -0.07 -7.82
N GLY A 16 4.46 0.75 -7.58
CA GLY A 16 5.83 0.25 -7.42
C GLY A 16 5.98 -0.70 -6.22
N THR A 17 5.24 -0.46 -5.12
CA THR A 17 5.18 -1.41 -4.00
C THR A 17 4.57 -2.74 -4.43
N SER A 18 3.46 -2.73 -5.20
CA SER A 18 2.81 -3.94 -5.71
C SER A 18 3.71 -4.73 -6.66
N GLU A 19 4.44 -4.04 -7.52
CA GLU A 19 5.42 -4.64 -8.42
C GLU A 19 6.54 -5.34 -7.63
N LYS A 20 7.09 -4.67 -6.61
CA LYS A 20 8.13 -5.26 -5.76
C LYS A 20 7.64 -6.48 -4.99
N ILE A 21 6.43 -6.43 -4.45
CA ILE A 21 5.79 -7.60 -3.80
C ILE A 21 5.63 -8.75 -4.81
N SER A 22 5.21 -8.44 -6.05
CA SER A 22 5.06 -9.45 -7.12
C SER A 22 6.39 -10.10 -7.48
N GLU A 23 7.47 -9.34 -7.66
CA GLU A 23 8.81 -9.86 -7.93
C GLU A 23 9.24 -10.87 -6.87
N ILE A 24 9.14 -10.48 -5.59
CA ILE A 24 9.55 -11.33 -4.46
C ILE A 24 8.70 -12.60 -4.38
N LEU A 25 7.39 -12.51 -4.60
CA LEU A 25 6.52 -13.69 -4.61
C LEU A 25 6.80 -14.62 -5.79
N HIS A 26 7.15 -14.07 -6.96
CA HIS A 26 7.62 -14.89 -8.10
C HIS A 26 8.91 -15.67 -7.75
N ASP A 27 9.87 -15.02 -7.11
CA ASP A 27 11.10 -15.65 -6.64
C ASP A 27 10.81 -16.77 -5.61
N GLU A 28 9.74 -16.61 -4.83
CA GLU A 28 9.25 -17.61 -3.88
C GLU A 28 8.36 -18.71 -4.54
N GLY A 29 8.19 -18.70 -5.86
CA GLY A 29 7.48 -19.72 -6.64
C GLY A 29 5.97 -19.51 -6.74
N PHE A 30 5.45 -18.30 -6.53
CA PHE A 30 4.04 -17.98 -6.72
C PHE A 30 3.74 -17.55 -8.17
N GLU A 31 2.56 -17.90 -8.66
CA GLU A 31 2.01 -17.33 -9.89
C GLU A 31 1.26 -16.04 -9.51
N VAL A 32 1.77 -14.88 -9.93
CA VAL A 32 1.23 -13.59 -9.49
C VAL A 32 0.67 -12.80 -10.66
N LYS A 33 -0.58 -12.32 -10.53
CA LYS A 33 -1.18 -11.29 -11.38
C LYS A 33 -1.28 -9.99 -10.58
N VAL A 34 -0.87 -8.87 -11.19
CA VAL A 34 -0.97 -7.53 -10.60
C VAL A 34 -1.97 -6.71 -11.39
N ILE A 35 -2.92 -6.08 -10.71
CA ILE A 35 -4.00 -5.29 -11.31
C ILE A 35 -4.11 -3.92 -10.64
N ASN A 36 -4.09 -2.87 -11.45
CA ASN A 36 -4.56 -1.56 -11.02
C ASN A 36 -6.09 -1.52 -11.10
N ALA A 37 -6.75 -1.39 -9.97
CA ALA A 37 -8.23 -1.39 -9.90
C ALA A 37 -8.90 -0.21 -10.61
N LYS A 38 -8.13 0.82 -11.01
CA LYS A 38 -8.62 1.93 -11.83
C LYS A 38 -8.71 1.54 -13.30
N ASP A 39 -7.76 0.74 -13.79
CA ASP A 39 -7.56 0.49 -15.22
C ASP A 39 -8.24 -0.81 -15.66
N GLU A 40 -8.35 -1.80 -14.76
CA GLU A 40 -8.94 -3.10 -15.07
C GLU A 40 -10.10 -3.44 -14.10
N LYS A 41 -11.26 -3.78 -14.67
CA LYS A 41 -12.41 -4.27 -13.89
C LYS A 41 -12.19 -5.73 -13.48
N ILE A 42 -12.19 -5.97 -12.18
CA ILE A 42 -12.11 -7.30 -11.62
C ILE A 42 -13.53 -7.81 -11.41
N ASN A 43 -13.89 -8.91 -12.09
CA ASN A 43 -15.22 -9.49 -11.97
C ASN A 43 -15.27 -10.77 -11.14
N ASN A 44 -14.13 -11.44 -10.98
CA ASN A 44 -14.01 -12.69 -10.26
C ASN A 44 -12.64 -12.82 -9.62
N ILE A 45 -12.58 -13.34 -8.39
CA ILE A 45 -11.34 -13.62 -7.65
C ILE A 45 -11.27 -15.11 -7.23
N SER A 46 -12.20 -15.95 -7.70
CA SER A 46 -12.33 -17.33 -7.22
C SER A 46 -11.12 -18.22 -7.52
N GLU A 47 -10.45 -17.99 -8.66
CA GLU A 47 -9.29 -18.78 -9.09
C GLU A 47 -8.01 -18.53 -8.28
N TYR A 48 -7.96 -17.47 -7.47
CA TYR A 48 -6.78 -17.09 -6.69
C TYR A 48 -6.86 -17.64 -5.27
N ASP A 49 -5.75 -18.16 -4.77
CA ASP A 49 -5.60 -18.68 -3.41
C ASP A 49 -5.28 -17.57 -2.41
N LEU A 50 -4.42 -16.61 -2.84
CA LEU A 50 -4.01 -15.45 -2.07
C LEU A 50 -4.46 -14.17 -2.78
N ILE A 51 -5.11 -13.29 -2.04
CA ILE A 51 -5.45 -11.95 -2.48
C ILE A 51 -4.68 -10.93 -1.66
N ILE A 52 -4.02 -10.01 -2.34
CA ILE A 52 -3.34 -8.88 -1.70
C ILE A 52 -4.01 -7.59 -2.18
N VAL A 53 -4.52 -6.80 -1.24
CA VAL A 53 -5.16 -5.52 -1.57
C VAL A 53 -4.28 -4.37 -1.08
N GLY A 54 -3.82 -3.53 -2.02
CA GLY A 54 -3.00 -2.36 -1.75
C GLY A 54 -3.73 -1.04 -1.98
N SER A 55 -3.52 -0.06 -1.10
CA SER A 55 -4.05 1.30 -1.30
C SER A 55 -3.05 2.39 -0.97
N GLY A 56 -3.02 3.43 -1.79
CA GLY A 56 -2.41 4.70 -1.40
C GLY A 56 -3.31 5.41 -0.39
N LEU A 57 -2.69 6.04 0.61
CA LEU A 57 -3.38 6.86 1.60
C LEU A 57 -3.16 8.34 1.31
N GLN A 58 -4.23 9.12 1.25
CA GLN A 58 -4.18 10.57 1.16
C GLN A 58 -5.20 11.19 2.11
N ILE A 59 -4.74 12.04 3.02
CA ILE A 59 -5.57 12.69 4.04
C ILE A 59 -6.43 11.64 4.77
N GLY A 60 -5.79 10.55 5.23
CA GLY A 60 -6.44 9.46 5.96
C GLY A 60 -7.40 8.58 5.15
N LYS A 61 -7.52 8.79 3.83
CA LYS A 61 -8.48 8.05 2.98
C LYS A 61 -7.78 7.15 1.98
N TRP A 62 -8.30 5.94 1.84
CA TRP A 62 -7.96 5.02 0.77
C TRP A 62 -8.34 5.59 -0.61
N THR A 63 -7.75 5.04 -1.66
CA THR A 63 -8.31 5.22 -3.01
C THR A 63 -9.68 4.55 -3.08
N SER A 64 -10.63 5.18 -3.79
CA SER A 64 -11.98 4.64 -3.98
C SER A 64 -11.97 3.27 -4.65
N GLU A 65 -11.05 3.08 -5.59
CA GLU A 65 -10.88 1.85 -6.36
C GLU A 65 -10.50 0.68 -5.45
N ALA A 66 -9.50 0.84 -4.59
CA ALA A 66 -9.09 -0.19 -3.65
C ALA A 66 -10.16 -0.47 -2.57
N GLU A 67 -10.82 0.58 -2.06
CA GLU A 67 -11.92 0.38 -1.10
C GLU A 67 -13.12 -0.33 -1.74
N ASN A 68 -13.43 -0.06 -3.01
CA ASN A 68 -14.49 -0.73 -3.75
C ASN A 68 -14.19 -2.24 -3.93
N VAL A 69 -12.93 -2.64 -4.04
CA VAL A 69 -12.55 -4.07 -4.06
C VAL A 69 -12.96 -4.76 -2.76
N LEU A 70 -12.63 -4.15 -1.61
CA LEU A 70 -13.03 -4.71 -0.31
C LEU A 70 -14.55 -4.83 -0.18
N LYS A 71 -15.27 -3.80 -0.64
CA LYS A 71 -16.74 -3.79 -0.60
C LYS A 71 -17.35 -4.83 -1.54
N LYS A 72 -16.86 -4.90 -2.78
CA LYS A 72 -17.42 -5.78 -3.83
C LYS A 72 -17.22 -7.25 -3.49
N PHE A 73 -16.05 -7.62 -3.01
CA PHE A 73 -15.65 -8.99 -2.75
C PHE A 73 -15.62 -9.35 -1.26
N GLN A 74 -16.36 -8.61 -0.43
CA GLN A 74 -16.33 -8.77 1.02
C GLN A 74 -16.55 -10.23 1.48
N ASN A 75 -17.48 -10.94 0.88
CA ASN A 75 -17.83 -12.31 1.26
C ASN A 75 -16.77 -13.31 0.77
N GLU A 76 -16.27 -13.14 -0.44
CA GLU A 76 -15.23 -13.99 -1.02
C GLU A 76 -13.89 -13.81 -0.28
N LEU A 77 -13.53 -12.56 0.05
CA LEU A 77 -12.29 -12.25 0.77
C LEU A 77 -12.22 -12.88 2.16
N LYS A 78 -13.35 -13.11 2.82
CA LYS A 78 -13.41 -13.85 4.10
C LYS A 78 -13.02 -15.32 3.99
N GLN A 79 -13.09 -15.88 2.79
CA GLN A 79 -12.82 -17.30 2.51
C GLN A 79 -11.42 -17.50 1.86
N LYS A 80 -10.69 -16.40 1.60
CA LYS A 80 -9.39 -16.42 0.95
C LYS A 80 -8.28 -16.10 1.94
N LYS A 81 -7.05 -16.55 1.64
CA LYS A 81 -5.86 -15.96 2.25
C LYS A 81 -5.78 -14.51 1.81
N LEU A 82 -5.95 -13.58 2.74
CA LEU A 82 -6.00 -12.14 2.46
C LEU A 82 -4.83 -11.44 3.12
N ALA A 83 -4.11 -10.60 2.37
CA ALA A 83 -3.19 -9.62 2.90
C ALA A 83 -3.61 -8.22 2.47
N ILE A 84 -3.33 -7.24 3.30
CA ILE A 84 -3.69 -5.83 3.03
C ILE A 84 -2.48 -4.96 3.30
N PHE A 85 -2.19 -4.00 2.42
CA PHE A 85 -1.19 -2.99 2.71
C PHE A 85 -1.64 -1.59 2.30
N ILE A 86 -1.07 -0.58 2.94
CA ILE A 86 -1.22 0.82 2.54
C ILE A 86 0.14 1.49 2.40
N SER A 87 0.22 2.41 1.42
CA SER A 87 1.34 3.33 1.24
C SER A 87 0.96 4.70 1.79
N SER A 88 1.77 5.24 2.69
CA SER A 88 1.49 6.45 3.45
C SER A 88 2.74 7.31 3.66
N MET A 89 2.66 8.30 4.52
CA MET A 89 3.83 9.07 4.98
C MET A 89 4.47 8.49 6.27
N LYS A 90 4.24 7.20 6.57
CA LYS A 90 4.72 6.53 7.78
C LYS A 90 6.18 6.81 8.08
N THR A 91 7.06 6.56 7.12
CA THR A 91 8.52 6.68 7.30
C THR A 91 8.95 8.10 7.65
N MET A 92 8.26 9.11 7.12
CA MET A 92 8.49 10.50 7.52
C MET A 92 8.11 10.72 8.99
N SER A 93 6.92 10.24 9.39
CA SER A 93 6.48 10.37 10.80
C SER A 93 7.42 9.64 11.75
N GLU A 94 7.94 8.46 11.38
CA GLU A 94 8.92 7.72 12.17
C GLU A 94 10.25 8.48 12.34
N ARG A 95 10.78 9.06 11.26
CA ARG A 95 12.01 9.87 11.32
C ARG A 95 11.85 11.14 12.16
N GLU A 96 10.67 11.71 12.19
CA GLU A 96 10.31 12.84 13.04
C GLU A 96 10.00 12.43 14.49
N GLY A 97 10.06 11.14 14.84
CA GLY A 97 9.72 10.62 16.17
C GLY A 97 8.23 10.66 16.50
N LYS A 98 7.36 10.85 15.50
CA LYS A 98 5.89 10.92 15.64
C LYS A 98 5.25 9.54 15.61
N ASN A 99 5.66 8.64 16.50
CA ASN A 99 5.15 7.26 16.53
C ASN A 99 3.64 7.18 16.81
N GLU A 100 3.09 8.12 17.56
CA GLU A 100 1.64 8.21 17.79
C GLU A 100 0.85 8.44 16.50
N ASP A 101 1.37 9.24 15.57
CA ASP A 101 0.76 9.47 14.25
C ASP A 101 0.80 8.21 13.39
N VAL A 102 1.85 7.41 13.52
CA VAL A 102 1.97 6.11 12.83
C VAL A 102 0.91 5.14 13.36
N GLU A 103 0.80 5.00 14.69
CA GLU A 103 -0.20 4.13 15.31
C GLU A 103 -1.64 4.60 15.03
N LYS A 104 -1.89 5.91 15.05
CA LYS A 104 -3.18 6.47 14.65
C LYS A 104 -3.50 6.13 13.19
N THR A 105 -2.52 6.24 12.30
CA THR A 105 -2.68 5.86 10.89
C THR A 105 -2.96 4.36 10.76
N ARG A 106 -2.24 3.51 11.47
CA ARG A 106 -2.49 2.07 11.54
C ARG A 106 -3.92 1.78 12.00
N GLN A 107 -4.35 2.40 13.10
CA GLN A 107 -5.70 2.21 13.62
C GLN A 107 -6.75 2.64 12.59
N THR A 108 -6.71 3.88 12.13
CA THR A 108 -7.80 4.45 11.31
C THR A 108 -7.81 3.95 9.86
N ALA A 109 -6.63 3.72 9.27
CA ALA A 109 -6.54 3.35 7.86
C ALA A 109 -6.45 1.84 7.62
N LEU A 110 -6.08 1.04 8.61
CA LEU A 110 -6.04 -0.43 8.51
C LEU A 110 -7.08 -1.07 9.43
N ASN A 111 -6.95 -0.96 10.75
CA ASN A 111 -7.76 -1.72 11.70
C ASN A 111 -9.24 -1.39 11.58
N ASP A 112 -9.61 -0.10 11.55
CA ASP A 112 -11.00 0.31 11.40
C ASP A 112 -11.58 -0.09 10.04
N LYS A 113 -10.74 -0.10 9.00
CA LYS A 113 -11.15 -0.54 7.65
C LYS A 113 -11.38 -2.04 7.61
N ILE A 114 -10.49 -2.83 8.20
CA ILE A 114 -10.60 -4.28 8.34
C ILE A 114 -11.88 -4.63 9.13
N ALA A 115 -12.10 -3.95 10.26
CA ALA A 115 -13.29 -4.13 11.08
C ALA A 115 -14.58 -3.75 10.33
N LYS A 116 -14.58 -2.60 9.62
CA LYS A 116 -15.73 -2.14 8.81
C LYS A 116 -16.23 -3.20 7.82
N TYR A 117 -15.31 -3.91 7.18
CA TYR A 117 -15.63 -4.94 6.21
C TYR A 117 -15.64 -6.36 6.81
N ASN A 118 -15.45 -6.48 8.13
CA ASN A 118 -15.40 -7.76 8.85
C ASN A 118 -14.45 -8.76 8.16
N LEU A 119 -13.22 -8.33 7.90
CA LEU A 119 -12.17 -9.11 7.25
C LEU A 119 -11.18 -9.65 8.27
N THR A 120 -10.49 -10.75 7.93
CA THR A 120 -9.47 -11.38 8.77
C THR A 120 -8.18 -11.58 7.95
N PRO A 121 -7.45 -10.49 7.60
CA PRO A 121 -6.22 -10.62 6.85
C PRO A 121 -5.15 -11.37 7.66
N ILE A 122 -4.42 -12.25 6.99
CA ILE A 122 -3.30 -13.01 7.59
C ILE A 122 -2.03 -12.17 7.72
N SER A 123 -1.95 -11.06 6.99
CA SER A 123 -0.88 -10.07 7.09
C SER A 123 -1.37 -8.68 6.74
N VAL A 124 -0.86 -7.68 7.45
CA VAL A 124 -1.12 -6.25 7.16
C VAL A 124 0.19 -5.49 7.10
N GLY A 125 0.34 -4.64 6.07
CA GLY A 125 1.50 -3.77 5.85
C GLY A 125 1.12 -2.30 5.94
N LEU A 126 1.93 -1.51 6.63
CA LEU A 126 1.88 -0.05 6.63
C LEU A 126 3.24 0.44 6.17
N PHE A 127 3.32 0.91 4.94
CA PHE A 127 4.58 1.27 4.29
C PHE A 127 4.70 2.76 4.03
N GLY A 128 5.93 3.22 3.87
CA GLY A 128 6.23 4.49 3.24
C GLY A 128 5.72 4.54 1.79
N GLY A 129 5.57 5.74 1.26
CA GLY A 129 5.15 5.96 -0.11
C GLY A 129 6.17 6.75 -0.92
N VAL A 130 5.69 7.48 -1.91
CA VAL A 130 6.46 8.44 -2.70
C VAL A 130 5.74 9.78 -2.63
N LEU A 131 6.49 10.84 -2.39
CA LEU A 131 5.99 12.20 -2.52
C LEU A 131 6.44 12.77 -3.86
N ASP A 132 5.55 12.74 -4.83
CA ASP A 132 5.76 13.30 -6.16
C ASP A 132 5.00 14.62 -6.28
N PHE A 133 5.70 15.73 -6.04
CA PHE A 133 5.12 17.06 -6.09
C PHE A 133 4.72 17.46 -7.53
N ASN A 134 5.28 16.82 -8.55
CA ASN A 134 4.94 17.12 -9.96
C ASN A 134 3.54 16.59 -10.32
N LYS A 135 3.10 15.50 -9.68
CA LYS A 135 1.76 14.90 -9.87
C LYS A 135 0.68 15.52 -8.99
N MET A 136 1.06 16.38 -8.04
CA MET A 136 0.09 17.05 -7.17
C MET A 136 -0.56 18.20 -7.92
N ASN A 137 -1.88 18.39 -7.71
CA ASN A 137 -2.55 19.59 -8.15
C ASN A 137 -2.00 20.83 -7.41
N PHE A 138 -2.26 22.02 -7.94
CA PHE A 138 -1.73 23.27 -7.40
C PHE A 138 -2.02 23.45 -5.90
N LEU A 139 -3.24 23.15 -5.47
CA LEU A 139 -3.63 23.35 -4.07
C LEU A 139 -2.90 22.36 -3.14
N THR A 140 -2.86 21.08 -3.49
CA THR A 140 -2.14 20.05 -2.75
C THR A 140 -0.64 20.35 -2.70
N ARG A 141 -0.06 20.76 -3.82
CA ARG A 141 1.37 21.15 -3.92
C ARG A 141 1.69 22.32 -3.00
N LYS A 142 0.83 23.35 -2.96
CA LYS A 142 0.99 24.48 -2.04
C LYS A 142 0.89 24.05 -0.58
N THR A 143 -0.07 23.18 -0.26
CA THR A 143 -0.29 22.66 1.10
C THR A 143 0.88 21.80 1.59
N PHE A 144 1.47 20.99 0.72
CA PHE A 144 2.57 20.09 1.11
C PHE A 144 3.97 20.61 0.78
N GLY A 145 4.09 21.72 0.03
CA GLY A 145 5.40 22.26 -0.37
C GLY A 145 6.29 22.68 0.81
N PHE A 146 5.71 23.05 1.94
CA PHE A 146 6.46 23.44 3.13
C PHE A 146 7.22 22.28 3.79
N ILE A 147 6.91 21.00 3.47
CA ILE A 147 7.61 19.84 4.04
C ILE A 147 8.90 19.50 3.28
N LYS A 148 9.14 20.05 2.10
CA LYS A 148 10.36 19.76 1.32
C LYS A 148 11.66 19.98 2.11
N PRO A 149 11.87 21.12 2.80
CA PRO A 149 13.08 21.31 3.60
C PRO A 149 13.25 20.26 4.72
N GLN A 150 12.14 19.76 5.25
CA GLN A 150 12.16 18.71 6.25
C GLN A 150 12.55 17.35 5.64
N LEU A 151 12.02 17.02 4.46
CA LEU A 151 12.42 15.80 3.74
C LEU A 151 13.91 15.76 3.44
N GLU A 152 14.48 16.87 2.99
CA GLU A 152 15.92 17.02 2.72
C GLU A 152 16.73 16.88 4.00
N LYS A 153 16.32 17.55 5.09
CA LYS A 153 16.96 17.47 6.40
C LYS A 153 16.94 16.04 6.96
N ASP A 154 15.85 15.33 6.78
CA ASP A 154 15.68 13.95 7.26
C ASP A 154 16.37 12.93 6.32
N GLY A 155 17.06 13.40 5.28
CA GLY A 155 17.86 12.57 4.37
C GLY A 155 17.03 11.64 3.49
N PHE A 156 15.79 12.05 3.11
CA PHE A 156 15.04 11.29 2.11
C PHE A 156 15.65 11.47 0.72
N GLU A 157 15.78 10.36 0.00
CA GLU A 157 16.33 10.37 -1.34
C GLU A 157 15.39 11.08 -2.31
N GLN A 158 15.94 12.05 -3.06
CA GLN A 158 15.27 12.67 -4.17
C GLN A 158 15.59 11.89 -5.45
N THR A 159 14.68 11.04 -5.90
CA THR A 159 14.88 10.16 -7.06
C THR A 159 14.78 10.90 -8.39
N SER A 160 14.13 12.05 -8.42
CA SER A 160 14.09 13.01 -9.53
C SER A 160 13.64 14.38 -8.99
N PRO A 161 13.76 15.48 -9.77
CA PRO A 161 13.33 16.80 -9.28
C PRO A 161 11.92 16.76 -8.68
N ASP A 162 11.80 17.20 -7.42
CA ASP A 162 10.53 17.24 -6.67
C ASP A 162 9.86 15.87 -6.40
N VAL A 163 10.62 14.76 -6.45
CA VAL A 163 10.14 13.41 -6.13
C VAL A 163 11.00 12.79 -5.02
N TYR A 164 10.40 12.49 -3.90
CA TYR A 164 11.07 11.94 -2.72
C TYR A 164 10.60 10.51 -2.43
N GLU A 165 11.58 9.60 -2.26
CA GLU A 165 11.36 8.21 -1.90
C GLU A 165 11.24 8.05 -0.37
N LEU A 166 10.10 7.56 0.10
CA LEU A 166 9.85 7.32 1.52
C LEU A 166 9.68 5.82 1.82
N ARG A 167 9.75 4.95 0.81
CA ARG A 167 9.61 3.51 1.01
C ARG A 167 10.88 2.94 1.64
N ASP A 168 10.70 2.06 2.61
CA ASP A 168 11.73 1.14 3.06
C ASP A 168 11.58 -0.19 2.31
N TRP A 169 12.43 -0.38 1.31
CA TRP A 169 12.42 -1.58 0.49
C TRP A 169 12.76 -2.86 1.25
N GLN A 170 13.55 -2.74 2.32
CA GLN A 170 13.87 -3.88 3.18
C GLN A 170 12.65 -4.29 4.02
N GLU A 171 11.91 -3.33 4.55
CA GLU A 171 10.66 -3.58 5.27
C GLU A 171 9.64 -4.30 4.35
N ILE A 172 9.45 -3.80 3.12
CA ILE A 172 8.55 -4.41 2.14
C ILE A 172 9.01 -5.83 1.79
N THR A 173 10.31 -6.03 1.60
CA THR A 173 10.89 -7.35 1.28
C THR A 173 10.67 -8.34 2.42
N ASN A 174 10.95 -7.94 3.65
CA ASN A 174 10.77 -8.79 4.83
C ASN A 174 9.29 -9.16 5.02
N TRP A 175 8.39 -8.17 4.95
CA TRP A 175 6.96 -8.41 5.02
C TRP A 175 6.45 -9.40 3.98
N THR A 176 6.93 -9.26 2.73
CA THR A 176 6.51 -10.14 1.63
C THR A 176 7.02 -11.58 1.81
N ARG A 177 8.26 -11.76 2.27
CA ARG A 177 8.81 -13.08 2.56
C ARG A 177 8.10 -13.76 3.73
N GLU A 178 7.81 -13.01 4.79
CA GLU A 178 6.99 -13.52 5.91
C GLU A 178 5.59 -13.92 5.45
N LEU A 179 4.96 -13.12 4.57
CA LEU A 179 3.67 -13.48 3.97
C LEU A 179 3.78 -14.79 3.17
N ALA A 180 4.80 -14.93 2.33
CA ALA A 180 5.04 -16.14 1.55
C ALA A 180 5.19 -17.38 2.44
N GLN A 181 5.90 -17.26 3.56
CA GLN A 181 6.06 -18.36 4.54
C GLN A 181 4.74 -18.73 5.25
N LYS A 182 3.93 -17.73 5.59
CA LYS A 182 2.63 -17.96 6.27
C LYS A 182 1.60 -18.67 5.38
N VAL A 183 1.76 -18.61 4.07
CA VAL A 183 0.77 -19.15 3.12
C VAL A 183 1.20 -20.45 2.45
N LYS A 184 2.48 -20.82 2.54
CA LYS A 184 2.99 -22.14 2.12
C LYS A 184 2.56 -23.21 3.10
#